data_6d007e532586476c12644dee38849bb6
#
_entry.id   6d007e532586476c12644dee38849bb6
#
_cell.length_a   1.000
_cell.length_b   1.000
_cell.length_c   1.000
_cell.angle_alpha   90.00
_cell.angle_beta   90.00
_cell.angle_gamma   90.00
#
_symmetry.space_group_name_H-M   'P 1'
#
loop_
_entity.id
_entity.type
_entity.pdbx_description
1 polymer ?
#
loop_
_entity_poly.entity_id
_entity_poly.type
_entity_poly.pdbx_seq_one_letter_code
_entity_poly.pdbx_strand_id
1 'polypeptide(L)'
;ITVYCSYSVVSSTSDQGRPMQEPEIDNGRLNDVSTGEADGLSLSDLSHLMQAGGAREGADHQIDPEFLTTRSALEQAWSDYARCDHRAAEAGFTATDEGRAAMAEMDRIQHRIRDLEAGLAARPAGNLAALRLKIALLSLDGQLRPEFEAGVLADAMRLLAAREEG
;
A
#
# COMPACT_ATOMS: atom_id res chain seq x y z
N ILE A 1 2.75 -6.49 -14.68
CA ILE A 1 1.98 -7.72 -14.43
C ILE A 1 0.98 -7.37 -13.35
N THR A 2 -0.27 -7.17 -13.76
CA THR A 2 -1.38 -6.81 -12.87
C THR A 2 -1.99 -8.12 -12.36
N VAL A 3 -1.78 -8.43 -11.09
CA VAL A 3 -2.41 -9.57 -10.44
C VAL A 3 -3.73 -9.08 -9.83
N TYR A 4 -4.84 -9.36 -10.51
CA TYR A 4 -6.18 -9.15 -9.99
C TYR A 4 -6.54 -10.32 -9.05
N CYS A 5 -6.57 -10.09 -7.74
CA CYS A 5 -7.26 -10.97 -6.81
C CYS A 5 -8.70 -10.47 -6.63
N SER A 6 -9.63 -11.07 -7.39
CA SER A 6 -11.06 -10.84 -7.18
C SER A 6 -11.55 -11.71 -6.03
N TYR A 7 -11.75 -11.14 -4.86
CA TYR A 7 -12.46 -11.80 -3.78
C TYR A 7 -13.96 -11.79 -4.08
N SER A 8 -14.48 -12.93 -4.53
CA SER A 8 -15.92 -13.18 -4.57
C SER A 8 -16.38 -13.62 -3.18
N VAL A 9 -16.97 -12.70 -2.43
CA VAL A 9 -17.68 -13.03 -1.20
C VAL A 9 -18.97 -13.74 -1.59
N VAL A 10 -19.04 -15.06 -1.37
CA VAL A 10 -20.26 -15.83 -1.47
C VAL A 10 -21.07 -15.58 -0.21
N SER A 11 -22.06 -14.70 -0.30
CA SER A 11 -23.05 -14.49 0.74
C SER A 11 -24.03 -15.65 0.75
N SER A 12 -23.93 -16.55 1.73
CA SER A 12 -24.96 -17.52 2.05
C SER A 12 -26.10 -16.82 2.77
N THR A 13 -27.19 -16.56 2.06
CA THR A 13 -28.46 -16.13 2.64
C THR A 13 -29.27 -17.35 3.07
N SER A 14 -29.56 -17.44 4.36
CA SER A 14 -30.78 -18.02 4.88
C SER A 14 -30.89 -17.61 6.35
N ASP A 15 -31.74 -16.65 6.69
CA ASP A 15 -32.82 -16.88 7.62
C ASP A 15 -33.84 -15.74 7.65
N GLN A 16 -35.07 -16.13 7.93
CA GLN A 16 -36.33 -15.41 7.77
C GLN A 16 -36.56 -14.35 8.84
N GLY A 17 -37.12 -13.22 8.43
CA GLY A 17 -38.23 -12.58 9.07
C GLY A 17 -38.04 -11.90 10.42
N ARG A 18 -37.66 -10.62 10.42
CA ARG A 18 -38.24 -9.58 11.30
C ARG A 18 -38.04 -8.19 10.66
N PRO A 19 -39.08 -7.37 10.59
CA PRO A 19 -38.91 -5.98 10.23
C PRO A 19 -38.26 -5.24 11.40
N MET A 20 -36.99 -4.87 11.26
CA MET A 20 -36.33 -3.91 12.15
C MET A 20 -36.68 -2.52 11.68
N GLN A 21 -37.22 -1.71 12.59
CA GLN A 21 -37.39 -0.29 12.46
C GLN A 21 -36.03 0.37 12.20
N GLU A 22 -35.97 1.12 11.14
CA GLU A 22 -34.82 2.00 10.85
C GLU A 22 -34.71 3.06 11.97
N PRO A 23 -33.54 3.22 12.59
CA PRO A 23 -33.31 4.39 13.41
C PRO A 23 -33.12 5.60 12.47
N GLU A 24 -34.03 6.57 12.66
CA GLU A 24 -33.94 7.91 12.09
C GLU A 24 -32.62 8.55 12.52
N ILE A 25 -31.66 8.62 11.59
CA ILE A 25 -30.39 9.31 11.84
C ILE A 25 -30.63 10.79 11.66
N ASP A 26 -30.73 11.49 12.78
CA ASP A 26 -30.74 12.94 12.89
C ASP A 26 -29.44 13.50 12.28
N ASN A 27 -29.54 14.08 11.08
CA ASN A 27 -28.46 14.80 10.40
C ASN A 27 -28.26 16.19 11.01
N GLY A 28 -28.16 16.24 12.34
CA GLY A 28 -27.82 17.43 13.09
C GLY A 28 -26.33 17.71 13.10
N ARG A 29 -25.91 18.74 12.34
CA ARG A 29 -24.75 19.60 12.59
C ARG A 29 -23.46 18.88 13.06
N LEU A 30 -22.63 18.44 12.13
CA LEU A 30 -21.20 18.35 12.40
C LEU A 30 -20.54 19.68 12.08
N ASN A 31 -20.21 20.31 13.19
CA ASN A 31 -19.51 21.59 13.30
C ASN A 31 -18.18 21.58 12.51
N ASP A 32 -18.04 22.62 11.75
CA ASP A 32 -16.87 23.46 11.54
C ASP A 32 -15.75 23.19 12.57
N VAL A 33 -14.90 22.21 12.26
CA VAL A 33 -13.58 22.11 12.85
C VAL A 33 -12.64 22.80 11.88
N SER A 34 -12.49 24.11 12.09
CA SER A 34 -11.38 24.89 11.58
C SER A 34 -10.08 24.24 12.05
N THR A 35 -9.60 23.26 11.31
CA THR A 35 -8.23 22.77 11.43
C THR A 35 -7.33 23.82 10.80
N GLY A 36 -6.50 24.43 11.66
CA GLY A 36 -5.52 25.42 11.27
C GLY A 36 -4.74 24.99 10.03
N GLU A 37 -4.59 25.95 9.13
CA GLU A 37 -3.70 25.91 7.98
C GLU A 37 -2.28 25.58 8.47
N ALA A 38 -1.94 24.29 8.48
CA ALA A 38 -0.59 23.88 8.23
C ALA A 38 -0.47 23.86 6.70
N ASP A 39 0.38 24.73 6.14
CA ASP A 39 0.79 24.71 4.73
C ASP A 39 1.41 23.35 4.40
N GLY A 40 0.62 22.32 4.34
CA GLY A 40 1.01 20.95 4.04
C GLY A 40 0.80 20.68 2.57
N LEU A 41 1.87 20.31 1.86
CA LEU A 41 1.80 19.73 0.53
C LEU A 41 0.78 18.59 0.52
N SER A 42 -0.22 18.67 -0.33
CA SER A 42 -1.20 17.60 -0.51
C SER A 42 -0.64 16.49 -1.39
N LEU A 43 -1.24 15.28 -1.32
CA LEU A 43 -0.90 14.18 -2.24
C LEU A 43 -1.10 14.57 -3.71
N SER A 44 -2.00 15.53 -3.99
CA SER A 44 -2.20 16.11 -5.32
C SER A 44 -0.97 16.92 -5.76
N ASP A 45 -0.37 17.67 -4.84
CA ASP A 45 0.86 18.46 -5.11
C ASP A 45 2.06 17.55 -5.36
N LEU A 46 2.14 16.42 -4.63
CA LEU A 46 3.13 15.35 -4.90
C LEU A 46 2.97 14.76 -6.30
N SER A 47 1.75 14.51 -6.77
CA SER A 47 1.49 14.03 -8.13
C SER A 47 1.98 15.01 -9.19
N HIS A 48 1.72 16.31 -9.00
CA HIS A 48 2.20 17.36 -9.92
C HIS A 48 3.72 17.49 -9.92
N LEU A 49 4.37 17.42 -8.75
CA LEU A 49 5.83 17.42 -8.64
C LEU A 49 6.47 16.21 -9.33
N MET A 50 5.85 15.05 -9.23
CA MET A 50 6.31 13.82 -9.90
C MET A 50 6.19 13.91 -11.42
N GLN A 51 5.18 14.61 -11.95
CA GLN A 51 5.02 14.83 -13.39
C GLN A 51 5.94 15.92 -13.94
N ALA A 52 6.20 16.98 -13.18
CA ALA A 52 7.06 18.08 -13.62
C ALA A 52 8.56 17.76 -13.65
N GLY A 53 8.99 16.69 -12.97
CA GLY A 53 10.42 16.30 -12.86
C GLY A 53 11.02 15.62 -14.09
N GLY A 54 10.30 15.47 -15.20
CA GLY A 54 10.74 14.69 -16.37
C GLY A 54 11.83 15.30 -17.25
N ALA A 55 12.31 16.52 -16.99
CA ALA A 55 13.14 17.26 -17.97
C ALA A 55 14.61 17.52 -17.57
N ARG A 56 15.09 17.05 -16.41
CA ARG A 56 16.50 17.18 -15.99
C ARG A 56 17.09 15.88 -15.46
N GLU A 57 17.05 14.85 -16.28
CA GLU A 57 17.46 13.49 -15.93
C GLU A 57 18.93 13.20 -16.29
N GLY A 58 19.89 13.88 -15.70
CA GLY A 58 21.28 13.68 -16.08
C GLY A 58 22.22 13.05 -15.05
N ALA A 59 21.99 13.18 -13.75
CA ALA A 59 23.01 12.86 -12.77
C ALA A 59 22.56 12.05 -11.53
N ASP A 60 21.26 11.93 -11.23
CA ASP A 60 20.80 11.40 -9.93
C ASP A 60 20.07 10.04 -10.00
N HIS A 61 20.37 9.20 -11.00
CA HIS A 61 19.50 8.06 -11.32
C HIS A 61 19.89 6.74 -10.67
N GLN A 62 20.90 6.70 -9.83
CA GLN A 62 21.26 5.45 -9.17
C GLN A 62 20.36 5.21 -7.94
N ILE A 63 19.31 4.39 -8.13
CA ILE A 63 18.51 3.88 -7.00
C ILE A 63 19.44 3.03 -6.13
N ASP A 64 19.42 3.27 -4.81
CA ASP A 64 20.14 2.48 -3.83
C ASP A 64 19.88 0.96 -4.07
N PRO A 65 20.94 0.13 -4.19
CA PRO A 65 20.81 -1.30 -4.39
C PRO A 65 19.90 -2.00 -3.37
N GLU A 66 19.81 -1.47 -2.16
CA GLU A 66 18.93 -2.03 -1.13
C GLU A 66 17.44 -1.82 -1.44
N PHE A 67 17.06 -0.71 -2.10
CA PHE A 67 15.69 -0.54 -2.60
C PHE A 67 15.35 -1.59 -3.66
N LEU A 68 16.28 -1.88 -4.58
CA LEU A 68 16.11 -2.87 -5.62
C LEU A 68 16.03 -4.29 -5.03
N THR A 69 16.84 -4.58 -4.01
CA THR A 69 16.79 -5.85 -3.28
C THR A 69 15.45 -6.04 -2.57
N THR A 70 14.97 -4.99 -1.89
CA THR A 70 13.66 -5.02 -1.22
C THR A 70 12.53 -5.19 -2.21
N ARG A 71 12.57 -4.51 -3.36
CA ARG A 71 11.63 -4.71 -4.46
C ARG A 71 11.57 -6.16 -4.90
N SER A 72 12.73 -6.75 -5.21
CA SER A 72 12.80 -8.15 -5.64
C SER A 72 12.28 -9.12 -4.58
N ALA A 73 12.56 -8.84 -3.30
CA ALA A 73 12.06 -9.64 -2.19
C ALA A 73 10.52 -9.53 -2.03
N LEU A 74 9.94 -8.35 -2.25
CA LEU A 74 8.49 -8.14 -2.26
C LEU A 74 7.83 -8.85 -3.44
N GLU A 75 8.36 -8.70 -4.66
CA GLU A 75 7.85 -9.38 -5.86
C GLU A 75 7.85 -10.90 -5.67
N GLN A 76 8.92 -11.46 -5.09
CA GLN A 76 9.01 -12.87 -4.77
C GLN A 76 7.98 -13.28 -3.71
N ALA A 77 7.86 -12.53 -2.63
CA ALA A 77 6.90 -12.84 -1.56
C ALA A 77 5.45 -12.82 -2.06
N TRP A 78 5.07 -11.86 -2.90
CA TRP A 78 3.75 -11.82 -3.53
C TRP A 78 3.51 -13.00 -4.48
N SER A 79 4.54 -13.41 -5.25
CA SER A 79 4.46 -14.60 -6.10
C SER A 79 4.27 -15.88 -5.27
N ASP A 80 4.99 -16.00 -4.15
CA ASP A 80 4.88 -17.13 -3.23
C ASP A 80 3.49 -17.18 -2.59
N TYR A 81 2.95 -16.01 -2.18
CA TYR A 81 1.60 -15.88 -1.64
C TYR A 81 0.55 -16.40 -2.64
N ALA A 82 0.62 -15.93 -3.89
CA ALA A 82 -0.32 -16.35 -4.93
C ALA A 82 -0.26 -17.87 -5.21
N ARG A 83 0.93 -18.50 -5.16
CA ARG A 83 1.07 -19.95 -5.30
C ARG A 83 0.47 -20.70 -4.11
N CYS A 84 0.60 -20.18 -2.90
CA CYS A 84 0.02 -20.81 -1.71
C CYS A 84 -1.51 -20.67 -1.70
N ASP A 85 -2.04 -19.52 -2.15
CA ASP A 85 -3.48 -19.29 -2.31
C ASP A 85 -4.10 -20.29 -3.30
N HIS A 86 -3.45 -20.47 -4.45
CA HIS A 86 -3.89 -21.47 -5.43
C HIS A 86 -3.90 -22.89 -4.85
N ARG A 87 -2.84 -23.30 -4.15
CA ARG A 87 -2.79 -24.61 -3.47
C ARG A 87 -3.88 -24.74 -2.40
N ALA A 88 -4.11 -23.70 -1.61
CA ALA A 88 -5.16 -23.70 -0.60
C ALA A 88 -6.55 -23.90 -1.23
N ALA A 89 -6.81 -23.20 -2.35
CA ALA A 89 -8.06 -23.33 -3.10
C ALA A 89 -8.25 -24.74 -3.66
N GLU A 90 -7.23 -25.31 -4.31
CA GLU A 90 -7.27 -26.69 -4.85
C GLU A 90 -7.49 -27.73 -3.76
N ALA A 91 -6.89 -27.55 -2.60
CA ALA A 91 -7.03 -28.44 -1.45
C ALA A 91 -8.31 -28.18 -0.61
N GLY A 92 -9.16 -27.21 -0.98
CA GLY A 92 -10.41 -26.87 -0.27
C GLY A 92 -10.18 -26.10 1.03
N PHE A 93 -9.15 -25.25 1.12
CA PHE A 93 -8.84 -24.37 2.26
C PHE A 93 -8.81 -25.12 3.60
N THR A 94 -9.75 -24.82 4.49
CA THR A 94 -9.81 -25.42 5.84
C THR A 94 -10.35 -26.86 5.87
N ALA A 95 -10.89 -27.36 4.76
CA ALA A 95 -11.54 -28.67 4.71
C ALA A 95 -10.52 -29.83 4.82
N THR A 96 -9.28 -29.62 4.41
CA THR A 96 -8.22 -30.63 4.42
C THR A 96 -7.01 -30.19 5.23
N ASP A 97 -6.16 -31.14 5.62
CA ASP A 97 -4.88 -30.81 6.29
C ASP A 97 -3.94 -30.06 5.36
N GLU A 98 -3.91 -30.39 4.08
CA GLU A 98 -3.10 -29.74 3.06
C GLU A 98 -3.54 -28.28 2.85
N GLY A 99 -4.85 -28.04 2.75
CA GLY A 99 -5.38 -26.68 2.63
C GLY A 99 -5.07 -25.82 3.86
N ARG A 100 -5.19 -26.39 5.08
CA ARG A 100 -4.80 -25.70 6.33
C ARG A 100 -3.30 -25.39 6.36
N ALA A 101 -2.45 -26.31 5.90
CA ALA A 101 -1.02 -26.07 5.83
C ALA A 101 -0.67 -24.94 4.83
N ALA A 102 -1.33 -24.92 3.67
CA ALA A 102 -1.14 -23.87 2.67
C ALA A 102 -1.58 -22.49 3.22
N MET A 103 -2.72 -22.41 3.93
CA MET A 103 -3.18 -21.17 4.59
C MET A 103 -2.19 -20.69 5.66
N ALA A 104 -1.65 -21.59 6.49
CA ALA A 104 -0.64 -21.25 7.49
C ALA A 104 0.65 -20.72 6.85
N GLU A 105 1.00 -21.20 5.66
CA GLU A 105 2.12 -20.67 4.89
C GLU A 105 1.81 -19.28 4.32
N MET A 106 0.59 -19.04 3.82
CA MET A 106 0.13 -17.71 3.40
C MET A 106 0.26 -16.69 4.52
N ASP A 107 -0.13 -17.03 5.74
CA ASP A 107 0.00 -16.15 6.90
C ASP A 107 1.47 -15.77 7.17
N ARG A 108 2.40 -16.73 7.08
CA ARG A 108 3.84 -16.46 7.24
C ARG A 108 4.37 -15.54 6.15
N ILE A 109 3.97 -15.77 4.90
CA ILE A 109 4.38 -14.94 3.76
C ILE A 109 3.79 -13.52 3.93
N GLN A 110 2.55 -13.40 4.38
CA GLN A 110 1.92 -12.10 4.61
C GLN A 110 2.65 -11.29 5.71
N HIS A 111 3.09 -11.94 6.79
CA HIS A 111 3.94 -11.29 7.78
C HIS A 111 5.25 -10.79 7.18
N ARG A 112 5.92 -11.63 6.38
CA ARG A 112 7.14 -11.23 5.68
C ARG A 112 6.92 -10.04 4.74
N ILE A 113 5.81 -9.98 4.01
CA ILE A 113 5.45 -8.83 3.17
C ILE A 113 5.35 -7.58 4.01
N ARG A 114 4.61 -7.61 5.14
CA ARG A 114 4.47 -6.47 6.05
C ARG A 114 5.82 -5.99 6.60
N ASP A 115 6.71 -6.91 6.97
CA ASP A 115 8.04 -6.57 7.47
C ASP A 115 8.89 -5.88 6.40
N LEU A 116 8.84 -6.36 5.15
CA LEU A 116 9.53 -5.75 4.01
C LEU A 116 8.98 -4.36 3.69
N GLU A 117 7.67 -4.18 3.72
CA GLU A 117 7.00 -2.90 3.49
C GLU A 117 7.32 -1.90 4.61
N ALA A 118 7.28 -2.33 5.87
CA ALA A 118 7.66 -1.49 7.00
C ALA A 118 9.14 -1.07 6.94
N GLY A 119 10.03 -1.99 6.58
CA GLY A 119 11.44 -1.69 6.36
C GLY A 119 11.66 -0.69 5.22
N LEU A 120 10.92 -0.85 4.12
CA LEU A 120 10.96 0.09 3.00
C LEU A 120 10.41 1.47 3.39
N ALA A 121 9.31 1.51 4.14
CA ALA A 121 8.69 2.74 4.61
C ALA A 121 9.63 3.54 5.53
N ALA A 122 10.34 2.86 6.42
CA ALA A 122 11.28 3.47 7.36
C ALA A 122 12.57 4.00 6.69
N ARG A 123 12.94 3.48 5.51
CA ARG A 123 14.18 3.86 4.83
C ARG A 123 13.99 5.18 4.08
N PRO A 124 14.84 6.19 4.30
CA PRO A 124 14.77 7.46 3.57
C PRO A 124 15.06 7.27 2.07
N ALA A 125 14.25 7.88 1.21
CA ALA A 125 14.53 7.90 -0.22
C ALA A 125 15.66 8.89 -0.53
N GLY A 126 16.78 8.44 -1.11
CA GLY A 126 17.96 9.27 -1.39
C GLY A 126 17.76 10.22 -2.59
N ASN A 127 16.83 9.92 -3.48
CA ASN A 127 16.53 10.71 -4.67
C ASN A 127 15.08 10.49 -5.12
N LEU A 128 14.66 11.24 -6.13
CA LEU A 128 13.29 11.18 -6.65
C LEU A 128 12.96 9.82 -7.26
N ALA A 129 13.92 9.13 -7.88
CA ALA A 129 13.69 7.79 -8.44
C ALA A 129 13.42 6.76 -7.34
N ALA A 130 14.17 6.80 -6.23
CA ALA A 130 13.93 5.99 -5.04
C ALA A 130 12.57 6.31 -4.40
N LEU A 131 12.19 7.58 -4.32
CA LEU A 131 10.89 8.01 -3.79
C LEU A 131 9.74 7.47 -4.65
N ARG A 132 9.83 7.57 -5.98
CA ARG A 132 8.84 7.01 -6.91
C ARG A 132 8.69 5.50 -6.74
N LEU A 133 9.81 4.78 -6.64
CA LEU A 133 9.81 3.34 -6.41
C LEU A 133 9.16 2.99 -5.05
N LYS A 134 9.50 3.73 -3.99
CA LYS A 134 8.90 3.58 -2.66
C LYS A 134 7.38 3.75 -2.70
N ILE A 135 6.89 4.81 -3.33
CA ILE A 135 5.45 5.05 -3.50
C ILE A 135 4.79 3.89 -4.26
N ALA A 136 5.38 3.45 -5.38
CA ALA A 136 4.83 2.36 -6.18
C ALA A 136 4.72 1.04 -5.40
N LEU A 137 5.73 0.71 -4.57
CA LEU A 137 5.76 -0.52 -3.78
C LEU A 137 4.84 -0.49 -2.55
N LEU A 138 4.58 0.70 -1.98
CA LEU A 138 3.72 0.89 -0.80
C LEU A 138 2.27 1.25 -1.17
N SER A 139 1.95 1.33 -2.47
CA SER A 139 0.61 1.59 -2.98
C SER A 139 -0.14 0.29 -3.24
N LEU A 140 -1.45 0.33 -3.01
CA LEU A 140 -2.40 -0.72 -3.39
C LEU A 140 -3.40 -0.10 -4.38
N ASP A 141 -3.61 -0.76 -5.52
CA ASP A 141 -4.49 -0.27 -6.61
C ASP A 141 -4.19 1.18 -7.05
N GLY A 142 -2.91 1.55 -7.03
CA GLY A 142 -2.44 2.88 -7.42
C GLY A 142 -2.62 3.96 -6.35
N GLN A 143 -3.13 3.61 -5.16
CA GLN A 143 -3.27 4.52 -4.03
C GLN A 143 -2.25 4.18 -2.94
N LEU A 144 -1.51 5.20 -2.47
CA LEU A 144 -0.62 5.03 -1.34
C LEU A 144 -1.43 4.68 -0.09
N ARG A 145 -1.00 3.64 0.63
CA ARG A 145 -1.69 3.23 1.85
C ARG A 145 -1.48 4.27 2.96
N PRO A 146 -2.56 4.63 3.72
CA PRO A 146 -2.53 5.73 4.69
C PRO A 146 -1.42 5.60 5.76
N GLU A 147 -1.09 4.37 6.17
CA GLU A 147 -0.05 4.10 7.16
C GLU A 147 1.36 4.51 6.70
N PHE A 148 1.58 4.72 5.39
CA PHE A 148 2.88 5.10 4.82
C PHE A 148 2.95 6.56 4.36
N GLU A 149 1.83 7.28 4.33
CA GLU A 149 1.74 8.65 3.82
C GLU A 149 2.72 9.60 4.52
N ALA A 150 2.75 9.58 5.84
CA ALA A 150 3.62 10.49 6.62
C ALA A 150 5.11 10.29 6.29
N GLY A 151 5.57 9.05 6.13
CA GLY A 151 6.96 8.74 5.79
C GLY A 151 7.32 9.16 4.35
N VAL A 152 6.42 8.94 3.41
CA VAL A 152 6.59 9.35 2.00
C VAL A 152 6.61 10.87 1.88
N LEU A 153 5.72 11.57 2.60
CA LEU A 153 5.68 13.02 2.62
C LEU A 153 6.96 13.62 3.21
N ALA A 154 7.46 13.07 4.32
CA ALA A 154 8.71 13.49 4.93
C ALA A 154 9.91 13.34 3.94
N ASP A 155 9.96 12.23 3.19
CA ASP A 155 10.97 12.04 2.16
C ASP A 155 10.86 13.06 1.03
N ALA A 156 9.64 13.36 0.57
CA ALA A 156 9.40 14.35 -0.48
C ALA A 156 9.85 15.75 -0.04
N MET A 157 9.46 16.17 1.18
CA MET A 157 9.86 17.47 1.74
C MET A 157 11.38 17.60 1.85
N ARG A 158 12.06 16.55 2.34
CA ARG A 158 13.53 16.53 2.44
C ARG A 158 14.21 16.66 1.09
N LEU A 159 13.72 15.97 0.05
CA LEU A 159 14.26 16.05 -1.30
C LEU A 159 14.01 17.43 -1.95
N LEU A 160 12.89 18.09 -1.63
CA LEU A 160 12.62 19.46 -2.08
C LEU A 160 13.55 20.46 -1.43
N ALA A 161 13.74 20.41 -0.10
CA ALA A 161 14.65 21.31 0.61
C ALA A 161 16.08 21.19 0.08
N ALA A 162 16.56 19.97 -0.16
CA ALA A 162 17.90 19.76 -0.73
C ALA A 162 18.08 20.34 -2.15
N ARG A 163 16.99 20.56 -2.91
CA ARG A 163 17.06 21.20 -4.23
C ARG A 163 17.13 22.72 -4.18
N GLU A 164 16.64 23.33 -3.12
CA GLU A 164 16.67 24.80 -2.96
C GLU A 164 18.04 25.31 -2.50
N GLU A 165 18.84 24.43 -1.87
CA GLU A 165 20.17 24.76 -1.34
C GLU A 165 21.32 24.57 -2.38
N GLY A 166 21.07 23.98 -3.53
CA GLY A 166 22.05 23.66 -4.58
C GLY A 166 21.83 24.41 -5.88
#